data_0bc01ed07d023b3897a1e33cbb5a91be
#
_entry.id   0bc01ed07d023b3897a1e33cbb5a91be
#
_cell.length_a   1.000
_cell.length_b   1.000
_cell.length_c   1.000
_cell.angle_alpha   90.00
_cell.angle_beta   90.00
_cell.angle_gamma   90.00
#
_symmetry.space_group_name_H-M   'P 1'
#
loop_
_entity.id
_entity.type
_entity.pdbx_description
1 polymer ?
#
loop_
_entity_poly.entity_id
_entity_poly.type
_entity_poly.pdbx_seq_one_letter_code
_entity_poly.pdbx_strand_id
1 'polypeptide(L)'
;MAELLDKIVQVTIDRQTTVPAMKSFNELLIADEFDPAGLTPVFDDEHRIRVFGSPDEVESAGFEPDSYIYRAFSKLFSQSPHIGRAWVGMKLESDATWTSALAKIKKQNNTFYAVATSARKMADQQVVAQWIQANKKLGIVTTGDPAVVDAETGDFASWAKLNNLDRVVPFYHPDSALVNGLLSPDDPIPEAAYFGKMLTKHPGSPTWKFKNMQSVPTYELDEGQFTTSQNKNATVYCSVADVPTTFEGKVAAGEFIDVIHGCDWLEARIQALIFARLVQIDKVPFTTAGIIMVVDELRRGLDEGVKCQLLADFEIFIPNAADVAVLEKGKRVLPDVTFDATLAGAIHAVKVKGVVKL
;
A
#
# COMPACT_ATOMS: atom_id res chain seq x y z
N MET A 1 41.65 -28.05 -19.31
CA MET A 1 42.10 -27.07 -18.28
C MET A 1 41.08 -26.89 -17.13
N ALA A 2 39.78 -27.00 -17.36
CA ALA A 2 38.76 -26.89 -16.31
C ALA A 2 38.90 -28.05 -15.27
N GLU A 3 39.11 -29.30 -15.72
CA GLU A 3 39.21 -30.48 -14.82
C GLU A 3 40.41 -30.44 -13.82
N LEU A 4 41.45 -29.67 -14.12
CA LEU A 4 42.60 -29.51 -13.22
C LEU A 4 42.33 -28.46 -12.16
N LEU A 5 41.52 -27.43 -12.47
CA LEU A 5 41.13 -26.42 -11.51
C LEU A 5 40.18 -26.97 -10.45
N ASP A 6 39.25 -27.86 -10.85
CA ASP A 6 38.31 -28.53 -9.97
C ASP A 6 38.96 -29.50 -8.98
N LYS A 7 40.22 -29.92 -9.25
CA LYS A 7 41.03 -30.70 -8.32
C LYS A 7 41.75 -29.84 -7.26
N ILE A 8 41.89 -28.56 -7.53
CA ILE A 8 42.57 -27.60 -6.63
C ILE A 8 41.58 -26.78 -5.83
N VAL A 9 40.46 -26.36 -6.47
CA VAL A 9 39.38 -25.57 -5.85
C VAL A 9 38.06 -26.09 -6.34
N GLN A 10 37.32 -26.75 -5.47
CA GLN A 10 35.95 -27.17 -5.75
C GLN A 10 34.98 -26.21 -5.06
N VAL A 11 34.19 -25.46 -5.82
CA VAL A 11 33.16 -24.57 -5.32
C VAL A 11 31.81 -25.23 -5.57
N THR A 12 31.15 -25.68 -4.52
CA THR A 12 29.77 -26.15 -4.57
C THR A 12 28.87 -25.02 -4.08
N ILE A 13 28.02 -24.51 -4.96
CA ILE A 13 27.01 -23.52 -4.61
C ILE A 13 25.72 -24.26 -4.31
N ASP A 14 25.44 -24.44 -3.04
CA ASP A 14 24.16 -24.98 -2.59
C ASP A 14 23.12 -23.84 -2.57
N ARG A 15 22.15 -23.90 -3.48
CA ARG A 15 21.03 -22.95 -3.49
C ARG A 15 20.04 -23.38 -2.42
N GLN A 16 20.22 -22.93 -1.21
CA GLN A 16 19.19 -23.05 -0.18
C GLN A 16 18.05 -22.07 -0.52
N THR A 17 17.00 -22.60 -1.13
CA THR A 17 15.84 -21.87 -1.64
C THR A 17 14.70 -21.70 -0.63
N THR A 18 14.94 -21.85 0.65
CA THR A 18 13.91 -21.61 1.67
C THR A 18 14.06 -20.24 2.31
N VAL A 19 13.93 -19.18 1.50
CA VAL A 19 13.57 -17.87 2.06
C VAL A 19 12.07 -17.93 2.32
N PRO A 20 11.58 -17.67 3.55
CA PRO A 20 10.16 -17.57 3.80
C PRO A 20 9.52 -16.62 2.81
N ALA A 21 8.36 -16.98 2.25
CA ALA A 21 7.64 -16.12 1.33
C ALA A 21 7.30 -14.82 2.07
N MET A 22 7.95 -13.73 1.69
CA MET A 22 7.64 -12.41 2.23
C MET A 22 6.30 -11.95 1.67
N LYS A 23 5.47 -11.32 2.51
CA LYS A 23 4.24 -10.66 2.07
C LYS A 23 4.57 -9.65 0.98
N SER A 24 3.87 -9.70 -0.15
CA SER A 24 3.98 -8.69 -1.19
C SER A 24 3.26 -7.42 -0.74
N PHE A 25 3.90 -6.27 -0.94
CA PHE A 25 3.31 -4.94 -0.69
C PHE A 25 2.86 -4.26 -1.99
N ASN A 26 2.91 -4.97 -3.11
CA ASN A 26 2.56 -4.48 -4.44
C ASN A 26 1.30 -5.17 -5.01
N GLU A 27 0.63 -6.01 -4.25
CA GLU A 27 -0.60 -6.69 -4.65
C GLU A 27 -1.82 -5.83 -4.30
N LEU A 28 -2.64 -5.57 -5.31
CA LEU A 28 -3.86 -4.75 -5.23
C LEU A 28 -5.10 -5.65 -5.24
N LEU A 29 -6.05 -5.36 -4.36
CA LEU A 29 -7.45 -5.81 -4.43
C LEU A 29 -8.30 -4.67 -4.98
N ILE A 30 -9.04 -4.93 -6.04
CA ILE A 30 -10.14 -4.09 -6.55
C ILE A 30 -11.43 -4.81 -6.18
N ALA A 31 -12.24 -4.22 -5.33
CA ALA A 31 -13.48 -4.83 -4.88
C ALA A 31 -14.70 -4.05 -5.36
N ASP A 32 -15.73 -4.79 -5.79
CA ASP A 32 -16.98 -4.22 -6.31
C ASP A 32 -18.20 -4.90 -5.70
N GLU A 33 -19.36 -4.26 -5.80
CA GLU A 33 -20.65 -4.87 -5.52
C GLU A 33 -21.07 -5.68 -6.74
N PHE A 34 -21.39 -6.96 -6.49
CA PHE A 34 -21.81 -7.86 -7.55
C PHE A 34 -23.21 -7.48 -8.06
N ASP A 35 -23.33 -7.21 -9.35
CA ASP A 35 -24.61 -7.17 -10.05
C ASP A 35 -24.87 -8.54 -10.70
N PRO A 36 -25.87 -9.29 -10.22
CA PRO A 36 -26.15 -10.63 -10.74
C PRO A 36 -26.70 -10.65 -12.18
N ALA A 37 -27.10 -9.50 -12.73
CA ALA A 37 -27.81 -9.45 -14.00
C ALA A 37 -26.96 -9.80 -15.24
N GLY A 38 -25.61 -9.84 -15.13
CA GLY A 38 -24.72 -10.03 -16.28
C GLY A 38 -23.62 -11.07 -16.11
N LEU A 39 -23.29 -11.47 -14.90
CA LEU A 39 -22.12 -12.34 -14.64
C LEU A 39 -22.59 -13.75 -14.26
N THR A 40 -22.56 -14.66 -15.19
CA THR A 40 -22.59 -16.11 -14.93
C THR A 40 -21.49 -16.50 -13.94
N PRO A 41 -21.57 -17.60 -13.21
CA PRO A 41 -21.02 -17.90 -11.89
C PRO A 41 -19.50 -17.86 -11.77
N VAL A 42 -18.90 -16.72 -12.08
CA VAL A 42 -17.47 -16.47 -11.87
C VAL A 42 -17.19 -16.18 -10.41
N PHE A 43 -18.17 -15.60 -9.69
CA PHE A 43 -18.09 -15.28 -8.27
C PHE A 43 -19.30 -15.82 -7.51
N ASP A 44 -19.05 -16.57 -6.46
CA ASP A 44 -20.03 -17.15 -5.56
C ASP A 44 -19.48 -17.15 -4.12
N ASP A 45 -20.17 -17.79 -3.18
CA ASP A 45 -19.70 -17.88 -1.79
C ASP A 45 -18.39 -18.67 -1.62
N GLU A 46 -18.06 -19.56 -2.56
CA GLU A 46 -16.82 -20.35 -2.55
C GLU A 46 -15.70 -19.66 -3.34
N HIS A 47 -16.04 -18.80 -4.30
CA HIS A 47 -15.10 -18.12 -5.19
C HIS A 47 -15.32 -16.60 -5.15
N ARG A 48 -14.86 -15.96 -4.08
CA ARG A 48 -15.03 -14.50 -3.82
C ARG A 48 -13.96 -13.63 -4.41
N ILE A 49 -12.83 -14.21 -4.81
CA ILE A 49 -11.66 -13.48 -5.28
C ILE A 49 -10.99 -14.21 -6.44
N ARG A 50 -10.62 -13.45 -7.47
CA ARG A 50 -9.86 -13.94 -8.64
C ARG A 50 -8.80 -12.94 -9.03
N VAL A 51 -7.78 -13.40 -9.74
CA VAL A 51 -6.69 -12.56 -10.27
C VAL A 51 -6.83 -12.42 -11.76
N PHE A 52 -6.57 -11.20 -12.27
CA PHE A 52 -6.55 -10.91 -13.70
C PHE A 52 -5.28 -10.11 -14.03
N GLY A 53 -4.73 -10.38 -15.22
CA GLY A 53 -3.51 -9.78 -15.74
C GLY A 53 -3.72 -8.71 -16.81
N SER A 54 -4.96 -8.49 -17.25
CA SER A 54 -5.28 -7.47 -18.26
C SER A 54 -6.76 -7.11 -18.28
N PRO A 55 -7.14 -5.96 -18.88
CA PRO A 55 -8.54 -5.64 -19.15
C PRO A 55 -9.23 -6.68 -20.04
N ASP A 56 -8.54 -7.24 -21.01
CA ASP A 56 -9.08 -8.27 -21.93
C ASP A 56 -9.45 -9.56 -21.18
N GLU A 57 -8.66 -9.95 -20.17
CA GLU A 57 -8.99 -11.09 -19.30
C GLU A 57 -10.25 -10.80 -18.45
N VAL A 58 -10.41 -9.55 -17.99
CA VAL A 58 -11.60 -9.11 -17.25
C VAL A 58 -12.85 -9.16 -18.14
N GLU A 59 -12.76 -8.65 -19.38
CA GLU A 59 -13.84 -8.72 -20.37
C GLU A 59 -14.19 -10.18 -20.72
N SER A 60 -13.16 -11.00 -20.95
CA SER A 60 -13.34 -12.43 -21.24
C SER A 60 -14.01 -13.20 -20.09
N ALA A 61 -13.90 -12.69 -18.86
CA ALA A 61 -14.57 -13.24 -17.68
C ALA A 61 -16.02 -12.78 -17.55
N GLY A 62 -16.51 -11.91 -18.45
CA GLY A 62 -17.89 -11.47 -18.53
C GLY A 62 -18.16 -10.08 -17.92
N PHE A 63 -17.14 -9.33 -17.55
CA PHE A 63 -17.33 -7.94 -17.11
C PHE A 63 -17.50 -7.03 -18.32
N GLU A 64 -18.62 -6.33 -18.36
CA GLU A 64 -18.91 -5.37 -19.43
C GLU A 64 -17.93 -4.17 -19.38
N PRO A 65 -17.66 -3.50 -20.52
CA PRO A 65 -16.75 -2.36 -20.60
C PRO A 65 -17.13 -1.16 -19.72
N ASP A 66 -18.40 -1.01 -19.35
CA ASP A 66 -18.91 0.03 -18.46
C ASP A 66 -18.89 -0.37 -16.99
N SER A 67 -18.61 -1.63 -16.66
CA SER A 67 -18.47 -2.10 -15.28
C SER A 67 -17.33 -1.40 -14.55
N TYR A 68 -17.47 -1.23 -13.23
CA TYR A 68 -16.40 -0.65 -12.40
C TYR A 68 -15.11 -1.43 -12.55
N ILE A 69 -15.15 -2.76 -12.52
CA ILE A 69 -13.96 -3.62 -12.59
C ILE A 69 -13.22 -3.44 -13.91
N TYR A 70 -13.90 -3.51 -15.06
CA TYR A 70 -13.25 -3.33 -16.36
C TYR A 70 -12.62 -1.93 -16.47
N ARG A 71 -13.36 -0.89 -16.08
CA ARG A 71 -12.88 0.50 -16.09
C ARG A 71 -11.69 0.68 -15.15
N ALA A 72 -11.71 0.08 -13.96
CA ALA A 72 -10.59 0.12 -13.01
C ALA A 72 -9.35 -0.54 -13.59
N PHE A 73 -9.48 -1.70 -14.24
CA PHE A 73 -8.38 -2.36 -14.94
C PHE A 73 -7.85 -1.51 -16.10
N SER A 74 -8.73 -0.90 -16.90
CA SER A 74 -8.31 0.02 -17.97
C SER A 74 -7.49 1.20 -17.42
N LYS A 75 -7.90 1.80 -16.29
CA LYS A 75 -7.16 2.89 -15.63
C LYS A 75 -5.84 2.41 -15.04
N LEU A 76 -5.82 1.24 -14.42
CA LEU A 76 -4.62 0.63 -13.85
C LEU A 76 -3.58 0.34 -14.94
N PHE A 77 -3.99 -0.32 -16.03
CA PHE A 77 -3.08 -0.73 -17.11
C PHE A 77 -2.73 0.43 -18.07
N SER A 78 -3.43 1.55 -18.04
CA SER A 78 -3.02 2.77 -18.77
C SER A 78 -1.79 3.44 -18.17
N GLN A 79 -1.39 3.10 -16.95
CA GLN A 79 -0.21 3.70 -16.31
C GLN A 79 1.10 3.17 -16.93
N SER A 80 2.17 3.97 -16.88
CA SER A 80 3.50 3.55 -17.33
C SER A 80 4.55 3.94 -16.27
N PRO A 81 5.22 2.96 -15.64
CA PRO A 81 4.89 1.53 -15.61
C PRO A 81 3.61 1.24 -14.84
N HIS A 82 3.03 0.04 -14.99
CA HIS A 82 1.88 -0.45 -14.23
C HIS A 82 2.19 -1.80 -13.59
N ILE A 83 1.39 -2.21 -12.58
CA ILE A 83 1.48 -3.55 -12.00
C ILE A 83 0.96 -4.59 -13.02
N GLY A 84 1.52 -5.80 -13.01
CA GLY A 84 1.21 -6.83 -14.00
C GLY A 84 -0.08 -7.60 -13.76
N ARG A 85 -0.73 -7.44 -12.60
CA ARG A 85 -1.99 -8.10 -12.22
C ARG A 85 -2.64 -7.42 -11.04
N ALA A 86 -3.94 -7.64 -10.87
CA ALA A 86 -4.67 -7.27 -9.66
C ALA A 86 -5.70 -8.34 -9.29
N TRP A 87 -6.04 -8.41 -8.01
CA TRP A 87 -7.10 -9.23 -7.49
C TRP A 87 -8.44 -8.51 -7.63
N VAL A 88 -9.46 -9.22 -8.08
CA VAL A 88 -10.85 -8.77 -8.10
C VAL A 88 -11.60 -9.52 -7.02
N GLY A 89 -12.29 -8.78 -6.16
CA GLY A 89 -13.12 -9.33 -5.09
C GLY A 89 -14.55 -8.83 -5.18
N MET A 90 -15.55 -9.71 -4.91
CA MET A 90 -16.94 -9.34 -5.04
C MET A 90 -17.70 -9.37 -3.71
N LYS A 91 -18.41 -8.27 -3.43
CA LYS A 91 -19.48 -8.21 -2.43
C LYS A 91 -20.75 -8.74 -3.08
N LEU A 92 -21.24 -9.89 -2.65
CA LEU A 92 -22.47 -10.49 -3.16
C LEU A 92 -23.70 -9.93 -2.44
N GLU A 93 -24.89 -10.11 -3.05
CA GLU A 93 -26.16 -9.73 -2.41
C GLU A 93 -26.38 -10.38 -1.03
N SER A 94 -25.84 -11.58 -0.82
CA SER A 94 -25.88 -12.28 0.47
C SER A 94 -25.06 -11.59 1.58
N ASP A 95 -24.22 -10.61 1.23
CA ASP A 95 -23.40 -9.88 2.19
C ASP A 95 -24.12 -8.64 2.70
N ALA A 96 -24.46 -8.64 3.99
CA ALA A 96 -25.14 -7.51 4.61
C ALA A 96 -24.33 -6.20 4.57
N THR A 97 -22.99 -6.29 4.58
CA THR A 97 -22.08 -5.13 4.64
C THR A 97 -20.79 -5.39 3.88
N TRP A 98 -20.09 -4.32 3.53
CA TRP A 98 -18.72 -4.39 3.00
C TRP A 98 -17.75 -5.11 3.97
N THR A 99 -17.93 -4.96 5.28
CA THR A 99 -17.10 -5.68 6.26
C THR A 99 -17.24 -7.19 6.12
N SER A 100 -18.46 -7.70 5.95
CA SER A 100 -18.70 -9.15 5.79
C SER A 100 -18.10 -9.66 4.48
N ALA A 101 -18.27 -8.93 3.39
CA ALA A 101 -17.71 -9.26 2.08
C ALA A 101 -16.18 -9.30 2.11
N LEU A 102 -15.54 -8.22 2.56
CA LEU A 102 -14.09 -8.12 2.65
C LEU A 102 -13.47 -9.15 3.60
N ALA A 103 -14.18 -9.55 4.67
CA ALA A 103 -13.75 -10.62 5.56
C ALA A 103 -13.76 -11.99 4.86
N LYS A 104 -14.81 -12.29 4.06
CA LYS A 104 -14.88 -13.52 3.26
C LYS A 104 -13.82 -13.54 2.15
N ILE A 105 -13.62 -12.42 1.44
CA ILE A 105 -12.55 -12.25 0.44
C ILE A 105 -11.18 -12.51 1.09
N LYS A 106 -10.89 -11.86 2.21
CA LYS A 106 -9.64 -12.06 2.97
C LYS A 106 -9.43 -13.49 3.41
N LYS A 107 -10.50 -14.20 3.79
CA LYS A 107 -10.42 -15.61 4.23
C LYS A 107 -9.97 -16.52 3.08
N GLN A 108 -10.37 -16.24 1.85
CA GLN A 108 -9.96 -17.00 0.67
C GLN A 108 -8.55 -16.62 0.21
N ASN A 109 -8.23 -15.34 0.21
CA ASN A 109 -6.89 -14.86 -0.13
C ASN A 109 -6.57 -13.57 0.63
N ASN A 110 -5.44 -13.54 1.32
CA ASN A 110 -4.95 -12.40 2.09
C ASN A 110 -3.60 -11.87 1.59
N THR A 111 -3.20 -12.21 0.35
CA THR A 111 -1.91 -11.79 -0.20
C THR A 111 -1.89 -10.32 -0.60
N PHE A 112 -3.03 -9.71 -0.91
CA PHE A 112 -3.12 -8.29 -1.26
C PHE A 112 -2.79 -7.38 -0.06
N TYR A 113 -2.16 -6.27 -0.36
CA TYR A 113 -1.86 -5.21 0.61
C TYR A 113 -2.71 -3.96 0.37
N ALA A 114 -2.81 -3.52 -0.88
CA ALA A 114 -3.59 -2.36 -1.28
C ALA A 114 -5.04 -2.72 -1.57
N VAL A 115 -5.97 -1.80 -1.29
CA VAL A 115 -7.41 -1.99 -1.48
C VAL A 115 -8.03 -0.77 -2.13
N ALA A 116 -8.73 -0.98 -3.24
CA ALA A 116 -9.60 -0.04 -3.92
C ALA A 116 -11.01 -0.63 -4.01
N THR A 117 -12.05 0.20 -3.92
CA THR A 117 -13.45 -0.27 -3.95
C THR A 117 -14.35 0.67 -4.74
N SER A 118 -15.45 0.13 -5.27
CA SER A 118 -16.52 0.91 -5.90
C SER A 118 -17.39 1.68 -4.90
N ALA A 119 -17.14 1.57 -3.59
CA ALA A 119 -17.91 2.25 -2.56
C ALA A 119 -17.82 3.78 -2.70
N ARG A 120 -18.94 4.43 -3.04
CA ARG A 120 -19.04 5.89 -3.16
C ARG A 120 -20.03 6.51 -2.16
N LYS A 121 -20.90 5.70 -1.54
CA LYS A 121 -21.77 6.17 -0.45
C LYS A 121 -20.93 6.35 0.83
N MET A 122 -21.11 7.47 1.51
CA MET A 122 -20.34 7.78 2.73
C MET A 122 -20.40 6.66 3.78
N ALA A 123 -21.57 6.05 4.00
CA ALA A 123 -21.72 4.95 4.95
C ALA A 123 -20.87 3.72 4.56
N ASP A 124 -20.83 3.36 3.27
CA ASP A 124 -20.03 2.25 2.77
C ASP A 124 -18.52 2.58 2.82
N GLN A 125 -18.16 3.82 2.47
CA GLN A 125 -16.78 4.32 2.58
C GLN A 125 -16.25 4.23 4.02
N GLN A 126 -17.07 4.60 5.01
CA GLN A 126 -16.73 4.49 6.42
C GLN A 126 -16.48 3.04 6.84
N VAL A 127 -17.35 2.12 6.42
CA VAL A 127 -17.22 0.69 6.70
C VAL A 127 -15.97 0.11 6.06
N VAL A 128 -15.70 0.42 4.79
CA VAL A 128 -14.49 0.01 4.07
C VAL A 128 -13.23 0.56 4.74
N ALA A 129 -13.22 1.84 5.10
CA ALA A 129 -12.10 2.50 5.75
C ALA A 129 -11.76 1.88 7.11
N GLN A 130 -12.77 1.60 7.94
CA GLN A 130 -12.58 0.92 9.22
C GLN A 130 -12.02 -0.50 9.04
N TRP A 131 -12.50 -1.23 8.01
CA TRP A 131 -11.98 -2.55 7.72
C TRP A 131 -10.51 -2.50 7.26
N ILE A 132 -10.14 -1.55 6.38
CA ILE A 132 -8.77 -1.31 5.94
C ILE A 132 -7.85 -1.07 7.14
N GLN A 133 -8.26 -0.16 8.03
CA GLN A 133 -7.54 0.19 9.25
C GLN A 133 -7.32 -1.03 10.15
N ALA A 134 -8.38 -1.78 10.45
CA ALA A 134 -8.35 -2.94 11.34
C ALA A 134 -7.51 -4.10 10.79
N ASN A 135 -7.37 -4.21 9.47
CA ASN A 135 -6.66 -5.30 8.81
C ASN A 135 -5.22 -4.94 8.36
N LYS A 136 -4.70 -3.78 8.77
CA LYS A 136 -3.37 -3.29 8.38
C LYS A 136 -3.16 -3.36 6.85
N LYS A 137 -4.14 -2.88 6.08
CA LYS A 137 -4.09 -2.71 4.63
C LYS A 137 -3.84 -1.24 4.31
N LEU A 138 -3.47 -0.90 3.10
CA LEU A 138 -3.45 0.48 2.59
C LEU A 138 -4.63 0.63 1.64
N GLY A 139 -5.50 1.62 1.86
CA GLY A 139 -6.67 1.84 1.01
C GLY A 139 -6.77 3.27 0.50
N ILE A 140 -7.16 3.41 -0.77
CA ILE A 140 -7.61 4.69 -1.31
C ILE A 140 -9.13 4.62 -1.39
N VAL A 141 -9.78 5.58 -0.73
CA VAL A 141 -11.24 5.71 -0.73
C VAL A 141 -11.60 7.00 -1.46
N THR A 142 -12.20 6.83 -2.64
CA THR A 142 -12.53 7.93 -3.53
C THR A 142 -13.94 8.44 -3.27
N THR A 143 -14.10 9.75 -3.26
CA THR A 143 -15.39 10.43 -3.11
C THR A 143 -15.52 11.60 -4.09
N GLY A 144 -16.73 11.83 -4.59
CA GLY A 144 -17.09 13.01 -5.38
C GLY A 144 -17.91 14.02 -4.57
N ASP A 145 -17.96 13.89 -3.23
CA ASP A 145 -18.69 14.83 -2.37
C ASP A 145 -18.01 16.20 -2.36
N PRO A 146 -18.65 17.26 -2.88
CA PRO A 146 -18.06 18.61 -2.91
C PRO A 146 -17.76 19.16 -1.52
N ALA A 147 -18.40 18.66 -0.46
CA ALA A 147 -18.09 19.07 0.91
C ALA A 147 -16.62 18.83 1.29
N VAL A 148 -15.88 17.95 0.58
CA VAL A 148 -14.44 17.76 0.79
C VAL A 148 -13.66 19.05 0.54
N VAL A 149 -14.09 19.85 -0.43
CA VAL A 149 -13.40 21.09 -0.85
C VAL A 149 -14.14 22.37 -0.44
N ASP A 150 -15.47 22.29 -0.26
CA ASP A 150 -16.32 23.48 -0.05
C ASP A 150 -16.80 23.65 1.41
N ALA A 151 -16.68 22.64 2.26
CA ALA A 151 -17.15 22.69 3.65
C ALA A 151 -16.05 22.30 4.64
N GLU A 152 -16.19 22.71 5.90
CA GLU A 152 -15.22 22.35 6.94
C GLU A 152 -15.35 20.91 7.43
N THR A 153 -16.58 20.40 7.48
CA THR A 153 -16.91 19.06 8.02
C THR A 153 -18.10 18.44 7.28
N GLY A 154 -18.40 17.20 7.59
CA GLY A 154 -19.60 16.50 7.09
C GLY A 154 -19.33 15.55 5.91
N ASP A 155 -18.09 15.51 5.44
CA ASP A 155 -17.63 14.65 4.35
C ASP A 155 -16.75 13.50 4.83
N PHE A 156 -16.45 12.56 3.92
CA PHE A 156 -15.64 11.39 4.23
C PHE A 156 -14.22 11.75 4.70
N ALA A 157 -13.56 12.73 4.08
CA ALA A 157 -12.18 13.09 4.43
C ALA A 157 -12.09 13.68 5.85
N SER A 158 -13.01 14.56 6.20
CA SER A 158 -13.14 15.11 7.57
C SER A 158 -13.39 14.01 8.59
N TRP A 159 -14.28 13.08 8.28
CA TRP A 159 -14.60 11.96 9.15
C TRP A 159 -13.38 11.02 9.32
N ALA A 160 -12.69 10.69 8.24
CA ALA A 160 -11.52 9.82 8.29
C ALA A 160 -10.36 10.44 9.08
N LYS A 161 -10.15 11.75 8.93
CA LYS A 161 -9.19 12.52 9.72
C LYS A 161 -9.55 12.53 11.20
N LEU A 162 -10.81 12.82 11.55
CA LEU A 162 -11.30 12.82 12.94
C LEU A 162 -11.10 11.46 13.63
N ASN A 163 -11.24 10.37 12.88
CA ASN A 163 -11.03 9.00 13.37
C ASN A 163 -9.56 8.55 13.30
N ASN A 164 -8.64 9.46 12.96
CA ASN A 164 -7.20 9.24 12.91
C ASN A 164 -6.81 7.98 12.11
N LEU A 165 -7.41 7.80 10.92
CA LEU A 165 -7.15 6.64 10.08
C LEU A 165 -5.79 6.78 9.39
N ASP A 166 -4.80 6.01 9.83
CA ASP A 166 -3.41 6.06 9.37
C ASP A 166 -3.13 5.14 8.17
N ARG A 167 -4.15 4.46 7.62
CA ARG A 167 -4.05 3.51 6.50
C ARG A 167 -5.01 3.80 5.36
N VAL A 168 -5.74 4.90 5.45
CA VAL A 168 -6.77 5.29 4.50
C VAL A 168 -6.41 6.64 3.88
N VAL A 169 -6.38 6.66 2.55
CA VAL A 169 -6.13 7.86 1.75
C VAL A 169 -7.48 8.37 1.23
N PRO A 170 -8.01 9.46 1.74
CA PRO A 170 -9.16 10.12 1.14
C PRO A 170 -8.74 10.70 -0.21
N PHE A 171 -9.43 10.32 -1.29
CA PHE A 171 -9.18 10.86 -2.62
C PHE A 171 -10.45 11.57 -3.12
N TYR A 172 -10.34 12.84 -3.46
CA TYR A 172 -11.44 13.60 -4.02
C TYR A 172 -11.31 13.76 -5.53
N HIS A 173 -12.39 13.48 -6.24
CA HIS A 173 -12.55 13.83 -7.65
C HIS A 173 -14.03 14.13 -7.90
N PRO A 174 -14.41 15.30 -8.51
CA PRO A 174 -15.80 15.70 -8.65
C PRO A 174 -16.64 14.70 -9.45
N ASP A 175 -16.06 14.08 -10.49
CA ASP A 175 -16.75 13.11 -11.33
C ASP A 175 -16.95 11.74 -10.67
N SER A 176 -16.37 11.52 -9.49
CA SER A 176 -16.58 10.31 -8.67
C SER A 176 -17.83 10.39 -7.78
N ALA A 177 -18.70 11.34 -8.04
CA ALA A 177 -20.00 11.43 -7.39
C ALA A 177 -20.96 10.35 -7.90
N LEU A 178 -21.94 9.99 -7.05
CA LEU A 178 -23.02 9.08 -7.45
C LEU A 178 -24.07 9.84 -8.29
N VAL A 179 -24.48 9.25 -9.40
CA VAL A 179 -25.59 9.72 -10.23
C VAL A 179 -26.79 8.79 -10.00
N ASN A 180 -27.88 9.32 -9.48
CA ASN A 180 -29.07 8.54 -9.12
C ASN A 180 -28.78 7.34 -8.18
N GLY A 181 -27.76 7.47 -7.32
CA GLY A 181 -27.35 6.42 -6.37
C GLY A 181 -26.47 5.33 -6.97
N LEU A 182 -26.11 5.42 -8.25
CA LEU A 182 -25.20 4.54 -8.96
C LEU A 182 -23.86 5.21 -9.23
N LEU A 183 -22.84 4.41 -9.49
CA LEU A 183 -21.53 4.91 -9.90
C LEU A 183 -21.68 5.69 -11.22
N SER A 184 -21.07 6.88 -11.26
CA SER A 184 -21.09 7.69 -12.48
C SER A 184 -20.37 6.97 -13.64
N PRO A 185 -20.94 6.95 -14.85
CA PRO A 185 -20.22 6.46 -16.02
C PRO A 185 -18.97 7.27 -16.33
N ASP A 186 -18.90 8.51 -15.87
CA ASP A 186 -17.74 9.40 -16.05
C ASP A 186 -16.74 9.32 -14.89
N ASP A 187 -17.00 8.51 -13.84
CA ASP A 187 -16.06 8.33 -12.73
C ASP A 187 -14.67 7.90 -13.26
N PRO A 188 -13.61 8.70 -13.04
CA PRO A 188 -12.29 8.41 -13.56
C PRO A 188 -11.57 7.29 -12.82
N ILE A 189 -12.15 6.77 -11.73
CA ILE A 189 -11.60 5.70 -10.88
C ILE A 189 -10.11 5.98 -10.52
N PRO A 190 -9.81 7.12 -9.91
CA PRO A 190 -8.44 7.56 -9.70
C PRO A 190 -7.66 6.64 -8.75
N GLU A 191 -8.35 5.92 -7.85
CA GLU A 191 -7.75 4.94 -6.94
C GLU A 191 -7.05 3.80 -7.71
N ALA A 192 -7.63 3.32 -8.80
CA ALA A 192 -7.03 2.26 -9.62
C ALA A 192 -5.81 2.78 -10.40
N ALA A 193 -5.90 3.97 -10.98
CA ALA A 193 -4.78 4.60 -11.67
C ALA A 193 -3.60 4.88 -10.71
N TYR A 194 -3.90 5.42 -9.53
CA TYR A 194 -2.89 5.81 -8.56
C TYR A 194 -2.16 4.58 -8.00
N PHE A 195 -2.88 3.54 -7.59
CA PHE A 195 -2.28 2.27 -7.20
C PHE A 195 -1.53 1.62 -8.37
N GLY A 196 -2.12 1.60 -9.56
CA GLY A 196 -1.49 1.02 -10.75
C GLY A 196 -0.10 1.56 -11.01
N LYS A 197 0.08 2.87 -10.82
CA LYS A 197 1.37 3.54 -10.96
C LYS A 197 2.30 3.32 -9.77
N MET A 198 1.80 3.49 -8.55
CA MET A 198 2.64 3.58 -7.36
C MET A 198 3.10 2.22 -6.85
N LEU A 199 2.28 1.18 -6.97
CA LEU A 199 2.64 -0.18 -6.53
C LEU A 199 3.70 -0.86 -7.42
N THR A 200 4.11 -0.25 -8.52
CA THR A 200 5.28 -0.70 -9.30
C THR A 200 6.61 -0.36 -8.65
N LYS A 201 6.60 0.54 -7.67
CA LYS A 201 7.79 1.06 -7.00
C LYS A 201 8.08 0.29 -5.73
N HIS A 202 9.33 0.36 -5.29
CA HIS A 202 9.70 -0.21 -3.99
C HIS A 202 8.96 0.56 -2.87
N PRO A 203 8.34 -0.13 -1.90
CA PRO A 203 7.70 0.51 -0.74
C PRO A 203 8.63 1.52 -0.05
N GLY A 204 8.11 2.72 0.23
CA GLY A 204 8.87 3.78 0.90
C GLY A 204 9.87 4.56 0.02
N SER A 205 10.17 4.07 -1.20
CA SER A 205 11.12 4.75 -2.08
C SER A 205 10.57 6.03 -2.74
N PRO A 206 9.35 6.06 -3.33
CA PRO A 206 8.83 7.25 -3.97
C PRO A 206 7.85 7.99 -3.08
N THR A 207 7.94 9.32 -3.01
CA THR A 207 6.79 10.08 -2.50
C THR A 207 5.56 9.86 -3.38
N TRP A 208 4.37 9.89 -2.78
CA TRP A 208 3.09 9.78 -3.48
C TRP A 208 2.57 11.14 -3.97
N LYS A 209 3.13 12.24 -3.52
CA LYS A 209 2.87 13.59 -4.04
C LYS A 209 3.52 13.78 -5.42
N PHE A 210 2.98 14.69 -6.22
CA PHE A 210 3.49 15.07 -7.55
C PHE A 210 3.51 13.92 -8.57
N LYS A 211 2.43 13.16 -8.64
CA LYS A 211 2.31 12.08 -9.62
C LYS A 211 1.33 12.45 -10.72
N ASN A 212 1.76 12.28 -11.96
CA ASN A 212 0.88 12.32 -13.12
C ASN A 212 0.21 10.96 -13.30
N MET A 213 -1.11 10.95 -13.51
CA MET A 213 -1.90 9.74 -13.78
C MET A 213 -2.43 9.76 -15.21
N GLN A 214 -2.17 8.68 -15.95
CA GLN A 214 -2.71 8.53 -17.30
C GLN A 214 -4.22 8.24 -17.24
N SER A 215 -4.95 8.76 -18.22
CA SER A 215 -6.39 8.50 -18.38
C SER A 215 -7.28 8.98 -17.21
N VAL A 216 -6.76 9.80 -16.30
CA VAL A 216 -7.53 10.50 -15.27
C VAL A 216 -7.52 11.99 -15.61
N PRO A 217 -8.68 12.63 -15.77
CA PRO A 217 -8.75 14.06 -16.02
C PRO A 217 -8.36 14.84 -14.75
N THR A 218 -7.81 16.03 -14.94
CA THR A 218 -7.65 17.00 -13.86
C THR A 218 -8.88 17.89 -13.78
N TYR A 219 -9.11 18.48 -12.64
CA TYR A 219 -10.14 19.50 -12.44
C TYR A 219 -9.52 20.74 -11.79
N GLU A 220 -10.19 21.86 -11.94
CA GLU A 220 -9.75 23.13 -11.37
C GLU A 220 -10.25 23.28 -9.95
N LEU A 221 -9.38 23.79 -9.07
CA LEU A 221 -9.67 24.18 -7.69
C LEU A 221 -9.25 25.64 -7.50
N ASP A 222 -10.08 26.40 -6.83
CA ASP A 222 -9.64 27.69 -6.31
C ASP A 222 -8.71 27.50 -5.09
N GLU A 223 -8.06 28.59 -4.65
CA GLU A 223 -7.11 28.54 -3.53
C GLU A 223 -7.78 28.12 -2.21
N GLY A 224 -9.04 28.50 -2.01
CA GLY A 224 -9.82 28.14 -0.82
C GLY A 224 -10.13 26.64 -0.80
N GLN A 225 -10.64 26.11 -1.91
CA GLN A 225 -10.94 24.70 -2.10
C GLN A 225 -9.70 23.83 -1.95
N PHE A 226 -8.60 24.25 -2.56
CA PHE A 226 -7.31 23.58 -2.43
C PHE A 226 -6.85 23.54 -0.96
N THR A 227 -6.88 24.67 -0.27
CA THR A 227 -6.52 24.75 1.15
C THR A 227 -7.44 23.89 2.02
N THR A 228 -8.74 23.88 1.75
CA THR A 228 -9.71 23.05 2.47
C THR A 228 -9.40 21.57 2.32
N SER A 229 -9.12 21.11 1.10
CA SER A 229 -8.72 19.70 0.85
C SER A 229 -7.44 19.33 1.60
N GLN A 230 -6.44 20.22 1.60
CA GLN A 230 -5.19 19.99 2.33
C GLN A 230 -5.40 19.90 3.84
N ASN A 231 -6.25 20.78 4.40
CA ASN A 231 -6.59 20.76 5.81
C ASN A 231 -7.25 19.45 6.25
N LYS A 232 -7.85 18.71 5.32
CA LYS A 232 -8.46 17.39 5.55
C LYS A 232 -7.54 16.22 5.20
N ASN A 233 -6.31 16.48 4.79
CA ASN A 233 -5.38 15.47 4.26
C ASN A 233 -5.95 14.70 3.05
N ALA A 234 -6.88 15.30 2.30
CA ALA A 234 -7.45 14.71 1.12
C ALA A 234 -6.49 14.84 -0.07
N THR A 235 -6.29 13.75 -0.79
CA THR A 235 -5.55 13.77 -2.05
C THR A 235 -6.46 14.29 -3.16
N VAL A 236 -5.94 15.22 -3.97
CA VAL A 236 -6.61 15.78 -5.15
C VAL A 236 -5.71 15.62 -6.38
N TYR A 237 -6.31 15.62 -7.57
CA TYR A 237 -5.57 15.56 -8.84
C TYR A 237 -5.90 16.78 -9.68
N CYS A 238 -5.01 17.76 -9.67
CA CYS A 238 -5.21 19.05 -10.32
C CYS A 238 -4.01 19.44 -11.18
N SER A 239 -4.18 20.47 -12.00
CA SER A 239 -3.09 21.04 -12.79
C SER A 239 -2.39 22.17 -12.02
N VAL A 240 -1.06 22.12 -11.92
CA VAL A 240 -0.25 23.18 -11.35
C VAL A 240 0.73 23.66 -12.41
N ALA A 241 0.63 24.89 -12.83
CA ALA A 241 1.40 25.45 -13.97
C ALA A 241 1.33 24.52 -15.20
N ASP A 242 0.13 24.12 -15.57
CA ASP A 242 -0.20 23.23 -16.70
C ASP A 242 0.34 21.79 -16.57
N VAL A 243 0.84 21.40 -15.40
CA VAL A 243 1.33 20.04 -15.14
C VAL A 243 0.31 19.30 -14.28
N PRO A 244 -0.35 18.24 -14.81
CA PRO A 244 -1.24 17.39 -14.04
C PRO A 244 -0.50 16.66 -12.92
N THR A 245 -0.97 16.79 -11.67
CA THR A 245 -0.25 16.26 -10.52
C THR A 245 -1.15 15.95 -9.32
N THR A 246 -0.76 14.96 -8.51
CA THR A 246 -1.42 14.64 -7.26
C THR A 246 -0.94 15.52 -6.10
N PHE A 247 -1.84 15.92 -5.23
CA PHE A 247 -1.65 16.54 -3.92
C PHE A 247 -2.59 15.83 -2.92
N GLU A 248 -2.28 15.60 -1.67
CA GLU A 248 -1.08 15.76 -0.87
C GLU A 248 -0.19 14.49 -0.83
N GLY A 249 -0.73 13.28 -1.06
CA GLY A 249 -0.03 12.02 -0.86
C GLY A 249 0.08 11.63 0.62
N LYS A 250 -0.98 11.91 1.39
CA LYS A 250 -1.11 11.62 2.81
C LYS A 250 -2.25 10.64 3.09
N VAL A 251 -2.14 9.91 4.18
CA VAL A 251 -3.27 9.21 4.80
C VAL A 251 -4.11 10.21 5.63
N ALA A 252 -5.33 9.83 5.98
CA ALA A 252 -6.27 10.71 6.69
C ALA A 252 -5.70 11.22 8.03
N ALA A 253 -4.91 10.43 8.74
CA ALA A 253 -4.21 10.83 9.97
C ALA A 253 -3.15 11.92 9.77
N GLY A 254 -2.72 12.18 8.52
CA GLY A 254 -1.78 13.24 8.18
C GLY A 254 -0.35 12.77 7.91
N GLU A 255 -0.04 11.49 8.10
CA GLU A 255 1.25 10.93 7.74
C GLU A 255 1.36 10.73 6.22
N PHE A 256 2.57 10.68 5.67
CA PHE A 256 2.78 10.43 4.26
C PHE A 256 2.60 8.94 3.91
N ILE A 257 2.03 8.65 2.75
CA ILE A 257 1.75 7.27 2.30
C ILE A 257 3.03 6.47 2.16
N ASP A 258 4.11 7.08 1.68
CA ASP A 258 5.42 6.44 1.53
C ASP A 258 6.00 5.99 2.88
N VAL A 259 5.78 6.75 3.94
CA VAL A 259 6.19 6.37 5.31
C VAL A 259 5.44 5.12 5.76
N ILE A 260 4.10 5.14 5.68
CA ILE A 260 3.26 3.98 6.09
C ILE A 260 3.62 2.74 5.28
N HIS A 261 3.66 2.87 3.94
CA HIS A 261 3.97 1.75 3.04
C HIS A 261 5.38 1.21 3.26
N GLY A 262 6.36 2.11 3.47
CA GLY A 262 7.74 1.77 3.71
C GLY A 262 7.97 1.11 5.06
N CYS A 263 7.36 1.61 6.15
CA CYS A 263 7.47 1.03 7.48
C CYS A 263 6.83 -0.37 7.54
N ASP A 264 5.67 -0.57 6.91
CA ASP A 264 5.03 -1.89 6.84
C ASP A 264 5.92 -2.91 6.09
N TRP A 265 6.54 -2.47 5.00
CA TRP A 265 7.50 -3.31 4.27
C TRP A 265 8.73 -3.63 5.12
N LEU A 266 9.31 -2.64 5.80
CA LEU A 266 10.50 -2.80 6.61
C LEU A 266 10.25 -3.78 7.78
N GLU A 267 9.12 -3.64 8.47
CA GLU A 267 8.69 -4.58 9.53
C GLU A 267 8.65 -6.01 9.01
N ALA A 268 7.94 -6.24 7.91
CA ALA A 268 7.83 -7.57 7.31
C ALA A 268 9.17 -8.11 6.79
N ARG A 269 10.03 -7.23 6.27
CA ARG A 269 11.36 -7.61 5.77
C ARG A 269 12.28 -8.08 6.90
N ILE A 270 12.34 -7.33 7.99
CA ILE A 270 13.13 -7.69 9.17
C ILE A 270 12.62 -9.01 9.76
N GLN A 271 11.30 -9.17 9.90
CA GLN A 271 10.69 -10.42 10.38
C GLN A 271 11.09 -11.62 9.51
N ALA A 272 11.01 -11.47 8.17
CA ALA A 272 11.35 -12.53 7.23
C ALA A 272 12.85 -12.90 7.31
N LEU A 273 13.74 -11.93 7.42
CA LEU A 273 15.18 -12.15 7.52
C LEU A 273 15.55 -12.88 8.81
N ILE A 274 15.04 -12.41 9.95
CA ILE A 274 15.32 -13.04 11.26
C ILE A 274 14.74 -14.46 11.28
N PHE A 275 13.50 -14.66 10.81
CA PHE A 275 12.89 -15.98 10.75
C PHE A 275 13.68 -16.93 9.84
N ALA A 276 14.11 -16.47 8.66
CA ALA A 276 14.96 -17.25 7.77
C ALA A 276 16.24 -17.73 8.47
N ARG A 277 16.90 -16.85 9.23
CA ARG A 277 18.11 -17.20 10.01
C ARG A 277 17.82 -18.26 11.06
N LEU A 278 16.70 -18.13 11.80
CA LEU A 278 16.33 -19.09 12.84
C LEU A 278 16.01 -20.49 12.29
N VAL A 279 15.47 -20.56 11.05
CA VAL A 279 15.15 -21.84 10.40
C VAL A 279 16.36 -22.49 9.73
N GLN A 280 17.31 -21.70 9.22
CA GLN A 280 18.50 -22.22 8.53
C GLN A 280 19.56 -22.81 9.45
N ILE A 281 19.54 -22.46 10.74
CA ILE A 281 20.52 -22.89 11.71
C ILE A 281 19.83 -23.79 12.74
N ASP A 282 20.40 -24.99 13.01
CA ASP A 282 19.85 -25.94 13.98
C ASP A 282 19.65 -25.33 15.36
N LYS A 283 20.51 -24.37 15.75
CA LYS A 283 20.43 -23.67 17.03
C LYS A 283 21.16 -22.34 16.99
N VAL A 284 20.47 -21.27 17.33
CA VAL A 284 21.09 -19.96 17.69
C VAL A 284 21.30 -19.97 19.22
N PRO A 285 22.54 -20.04 19.71
CA PRO A 285 22.81 -20.13 21.15
C PRO A 285 22.62 -18.78 21.84
N PHE A 286 22.28 -18.79 23.14
CA PHE A 286 22.20 -17.58 23.96
C PHE A 286 23.62 -17.14 24.38
N THR A 287 24.42 -16.76 23.41
CA THR A 287 25.81 -16.23 23.58
C THR A 287 25.90 -14.93 22.79
N THR A 288 26.94 -14.14 23.05
CA THR A 288 27.17 -12.92 22.27
C THR A 288 27.21 -13.19 20.76
N ALA A 289 27.87 -14.28 20.35
CA ALA A 289 27.92 -14.68 18.94
C ALA A 289 26.53 -15.01 18.37
N GLY A 290 25.68 -15.71 19.14
CA GLY A 290 24.32 -16.02 18.71
C GLY A 290 23.40 -14.78 18.63
N ILE A 291 23.56 -13.82 19.56
CA ILE A 291 22.85 -12.55 19.51
C ILE A 291 23.27 -11.76 18.25
N ILE A 292 24.59 -11.70 17.97
CA ILE A 292 25.13 -11.03 16.78
C ILE A 292 24.52 -11.62 15.50
N MET A 293 24.33 -12.94 15.39
CA MET A 293 23.70 -13.56 14.22
C MET A 293 22.28 -13.04 13.94
N VAL A 294 21.50 -12.77 14.99
CA VAL A 294 20.15 -12.19 14.86
C VAL A 294 20.23 -10.72 14.49
N VAL A 295 21.14 -9.99 15.12
CA VAL A 295 21.37 -8.56 14.89
C VAL A 295 21.87 -8.28 13.47
N ASP A 296 22.67 -9.18 12.90
CA ASP A 296 23.14 -9.04 11.52
C ASP A 296 21.98 -9.10 10.51
N GLU A 297 20.95 -9.92 10.76
CA GLU A 297 19.75 -9.93 9.91
C GLU A 297 18.88 -8.68 10.13
N LEU A 298 18.79 -8.17 11.36
CA LEU A 298 18.16 -6.87 11.62
C LEU A 298 18.90 -5.75 10.86
N ARG A 299 20.22 -5.68 10.97
CA ARG A 299 21.07 -4.72 10.27
C ARG A 299 20.88 -4.80 8.76
N ARG A 300 20.84 -6.02 8.22
CA ARG A 300 20.58 -6.24 6.79
C ARG A 300 19.26 -5.65 6.34
N GLY A 301 18.17 -5.83 7.11
CA GLY A 301 16.87 -5.24 6.83
C GLY A 301 16.90 -3.71 6.85
N LEU A 302 17.58 -3.12 7.83
CA LEU A 302 17.75 -1.67 7.95
C LEU A 302 18.62 -1.10 6.81
N ASP A 303 19.70 -1.77 6.43
CA ASP A 303 20.56 -1.41 5.29
C ASP A 303 19.75 -1.43 3.96
N GLU A 304 18.84 -2.38 3.78
CA GLU A 304 17.92 -2.41 2.64
C GLU A 304 16.99 -1.18 2.68
N GLY A 305 16.51 -0.77 3.87
CA GLY A 305 15.74 0.46 4.08
C GLY A 305 16.51 1.73 3.69
N VAL A 306 17.80 1.79 4.00
CA VAL A 306 18.68 2.91 3.57
C VAL A 306 18.89 2.88 2.06
N LYS A 307 19.16 1.72 1.46
CA LYS A 307 19.36 1.58 0.01
C LYS A 307 18.15 1.99 -0.81
N CYS A 308 16.94 1.74 -0.32
CA CYS A 308 15.72 2.16 -0.99
C CYS A 308 15.28 3.58 -0.65
N GLN A 309 16.09 4.32 0.12
CA GLN A 309 15.85 5.71 0.52
C GLN A 309 14.61 5.91 1.43
N LEU A 310 14.17 4.87 2.10
CA LEU A 310 13.19 4.96 3.19
C LEU A 310 13.85 5.57 4.44
N LEU A 311 15.04 5.07 4.78
CA LEU A 311 15.83 5.52 5.92
C LEU A 311 17.02 6.35 5.45
N ALA A 312 17.36 7.37 6.23
CA ALA A 312 18.61 8.14 6.08
C ALA A 312 19.76 7.46 6.84
N ASP A 313 19.48 7.00 8.06
CA ASP A 313 20.45 6.39 8.97
C ASP A 313 19.75 5.56 10.04
N PHE A 314 20.50 4.70 10.74
CA PHE A 314 20.01 3.93 11.88
C PHE A 314 21.11 3.57 12.87
N GLU A 315 20.72 3.32 14.11
CA GLU A 315 21.58 2.79 15.17
C GLU A 315 20.90 1.57 15.83
N ILE A 316 21.69 0.51 16.15
CA ILE A 316 21.17 -0.71 16.78
C ILE A 316 21.76 -0.84 18.18
N PHE A 317 20.90 -1.07 19.17
CA PHE A 317 21.27 -1.30 20.56
C PHE A 317 21.10 -2.79 20.90
N ILE A 318 22.17 -3.39 21.40
CA ILE A 318 22.29 -4.84 21.62
C ILE A 318 22.43 -5.11 23.08
N PRO A 319 21.63 -5.99 23.69
CA PRO A 319 21.86 -6.40 25.09
C PRO A 319 23.12 -7.24 25.20
N ASN A 320 23.88 -7.09 26.30
CA ASN A 320 24.95 -8.01 26.60
C ASN A 320 24.37 -9.38 26.99
N ALA A 321 24.89 -10.45 26.39
CA ALA A 321 24.42 -11.81 26.68
C ALA A 321 24.46 -12.18 28.15
N ALA A 322 25.43 -11.60 28.93
CA ALA A 322 25.52 -11.82 30.36
C ALA A 322 24.36 -11.20 31.14
N ASP A 323 23.85 -10.05 30.68
CA ASP A 323 22.86 -9.26 31.40
C ASP A 323 21.42 -9.72 31.12
N VAL A 324 21.20 -10.56 30.10
CA VAL A 324 19.88 -11.14 29.83
C VAL A 324 19.46 -12.04 31.00
N ALA A 325 18.30 -11.78 31.55
CA ALA A 325 17.77 -12.51 32.71
C ALA A 325 17.69 -14.02 32.45
N VAL A 326 18.02 -14.81 33.47
CA VAL A 326 17.98 -16.28 33.40
C VAL A 326 16.59 -16.80 33.02
N LEU A 327 15.55 -16.11 33.49
CA LEU A 327 14.16 -16.44 33.17
C LEU A 327 13.88 -16.32 31.65
N GLU A 328 14.33 -15.26 31.00
CA GLU A 328 14.16 -15.06 29.57
C GLU A 328 14.98 -16.07 28.74
N LYS A 329 16.19 -16.35 29.17
CA LYS A 329 17.00 -17.46 28.60
C LYS A 329 16.28 -18.80 28.73
N GLY A 330 15.63 -19.05 29.87
CA GLY A 330 14.84 -20.25 30.11
C GLY A 330 13.60 -20.35 29.20
N LYS A 331 12.96 -19.22 28.91
CA LYS A 331 11.86 -19.11 27.94
C LYS A 331 12.34 -19.11 26.47
N ARG A 332 13.64 -19.03 26.22
CA ARG A 332 14.27 -18.89 24.89
C ARG A 332 13.84 -17.63 24.16
N VAL A 333 13.64 -16.54 24.88
CA VAL A 333 13.30 -15.21 24.34
C VAL A 333 14.49 -14.30 24.46
N LEU A 334 14.91 -13.68 23.35
CA LEU A 334 15.90 -12.61 23.32
C LEU A 334 15.17 -11.27 23.43
N PRO A 335 15.21 -10.61 24.59
CA PRO A 335 14.61 -9.28 24.77
C PRO A 335 15.59 -8.18 24.38
N ASP A 336 15.10 -6.93 24.39
CA ASP A 336 15.90 -5.70 24.42
C ASP A 336 16.86 -5.49 23.24
N VAL A 337 16.60 -6.11 22.09
CA VAL A 337 17.19 -5.69 20.83
C VAL A 337 16.34 -4.57 20.27
N THR A 338 16.87 -3.35 20.27
CA THR A 338 16.18 -2.16 19.80
C THR A 338 16.99 -1.45 18.72
N PHE A 339 16.33 -0.61 17.94
CA PHE A 339 17.01 0.26 16.99
C PHE A 339 16.29 1.61 16.92
N ASP A 340 17.06 2.64 16.62
CA ASP A 340 16.58 3.96 16.23
C ASP A 340 16.88 4.16 14.74
N ALA A 341 15.92 4.66 13.98
CA ALA A 341 16.10 4.92 12.56
C ALA A 341 15.51 6.28 12.18
N THR A 342 16.22 7.00 11.34
CA THR A 342 15.78 8.30 10.81
C THR A 342 15.22 8.11 9.41
N LEU A 343 13.99 8.57 9.17
CA LEU A 343 13.39 8.56 7.83
C LEU A 343 14.14 9.53 6.91
N ALA A 344 14.36 9.14 5.67
CA ALA A 344 14.98 10.02 4.67
C ALA A 344 14.07 11.18 4.29
N GLY A 345 12.74 10.96 4.25
CA GLY A 345 11.74 11.94 3.87
C GLY A 345 11.85 12.38 2.41
N ALA A 346 10.93 13.23 1.99
CA ALA A 346 10.93 13.83 0.66
C ALA A 346 10.78 15.36 0.74
N ILE A 347 11.47 16.08 -0.14
CA ILE A 347 11.34 17.53 -0.22
C ILE A 347 10.09 17.87 -1.04
N HIS A 348 9.08 18.45 -0.39
CA HIS A 348 7.80 18.85 -1.01
C HIS A 348 7.67 20.35 -1.23
N ALA A 349 8.55 21.17 -0.66
CA ALA A 349 8.56 22.62 -0.85
C ALA A 349 9.98 23.16 -0.70
N VAL A 350 10.31 24.16 -1.52
CA VAL A 350 11.62 24.83 -1.49
C VAL A 350 11.41 26.33 -1.33
N LYS A 351 12.10 26.94 -0.37
CA LYS A 351 12.11 28.40 -0.17
C LYS A 351 13.50 28.93 -0.50
N VAL A 352 13.61 29.73 -1.54
CA VAL A 352 14.87 30.35 -1.97
C VAL A 352 14.83 31.84 -1.68
N LYS A 353 15.88 32.37 -1.05
CA LYS A 353 16.08 33.81 -0.89
C LYS A 353 17.36 34.20 -1.62
N GLY A 354 17.26 35.16 -2.52
CA GLY A 354 18.41 35.73 -3.26
C GLY A 354 18.47 37.24 -3.08
N VAL A 355 19.70 37.82 -3.09
CA VAL A 355 19.94 39.26 -3.13
C VAL A 355 20.75 39.54 -4.40
N VAL A 356 20.20 40.36 -5.27
CA VAL A 356 20.92 40.88 -6.44
C VAL A 356 21.49 42.25 -6.07
N LYS A 357 22.80 42.43 -6.20
CA LYS A 357 23.46 43.72 -6.00
C LYS A 357 23.96 44.25 -7.36
N LEU A 358 23.85 45.58 -7.54
CA LEU A 358 24.48 46.30 -8.67
C LEU A 358 25.97 46.46 -8.41
#